data_80c0742c98d89e3efb3802c33a985872
#
_entry.id   80c0742c98d89e3efb3802c33a985872
#
_cell.length_a   1.000
_cell.length_b   1.000
_cell.length_c   1.000
_cell.angle_alpha   90.00
_cell.angle_beta   90.00
_cell.angle_gamma   90.00
#
_symmetry.space_group_name_H-M   'P 1'
#
loop_
_entity.id
_entity.type
_entity.pdbx_description
1 polymer ?
#
loop_
_entity_poly.entity_id
_entity_poly.type
_entity_poly.pdbx_seq_one_letter_code
_entity_poly.pdbx_strand_id
1 'polypeptide(L)'
;IFSILIALIGVGIHSPLPHWLGGGDDIADKSSAYFLVYSLVLPFVYLYHMSGMMLKAAGNMHTPSIMAILICLCDVVFNYIFIYVLHMGVVGAAFGTALAYVCISLPNLWQAACHNKILNLRQDKIRFSWVREYVRNAFKISIPLAIQNILMSGAQIVSTLSLIHISE
;
A
#
# COMPACT_ATOMS: atom_id res chain seq x y z
N ILE A 1 1.53 12.18 -6.87
CA ILE A 1 0.39 13.12 -6.76
C ILE A 1 -0.88 12.37 -6.34
N PHE A 2 -1.30 11.32 -7.08
CA PHE A 2 -2.52 10.56 -6.78
C PHE A 2 -2.52 9.92 -5.38
N SER A 3 -1.41 9.33 -4.96
CA SER A 3 -1.26 8.73 -3.63
C SER A 3 -1.38 9.74 -2.48
N ILE A 4 -0.83 10.94 -2.69
CA ILE A 4 -0.93 12.04 -1.72
C ILE A 4 -2.39 12.51 -1.61
N LEU A 5 -3.10 12.59 -2.73
CA LEU A 5 -4.51 12.98 -2.74
C LEU A 5 -5.37 11.96 -1.99
N ILE A 6 -5.15 10.67 -2.20
CA ILE A 6 -5.85 9.61 -1.45
C ILE A 6 -5.48 9.65 0.04
N ALA A 7 -4.20 9.88 0.36
CA ALA A 7 -3.77 10.04 1.75
C ALA A 7 -4.47 11.22 2.45
N LEU A 8 -4.58 12.37 1.78
CA LEU A 8 -5.30 13.53 2.29
C LEU A 8 -6.80 13.26 2.51
N ILE A 9 -7.43 12.56 1.57
CA ILE A 9 -8.83 12.12 1.73
C ILE A 9 -8.95 11.17 2.92
N GLY A 10 -8.05 10.20 3.04
CA GLY A 10 -8.02 9.27 4.17
C GLY A 10 -7.86 9.98 5.51
N VAL A 11 -6.95 10.95 5.59
CA VAL A 11 -6.79 11.79 6.78
C VAL A 11 -8.04 12.62 7.07
N GLY A 12 -8.78 13.08 6.04
CA GLY A 12 -10.03 13.83 6.24
C GLY A 12 -11.19 12.97 6.76
N ILE A 13 -11.20 11.69 6.41
CA ILE A 13 -12.32 10.77 6.72
C ILE A 13 -12.02 9.86 7.92
N HIS A 14 -10.81 9.92 8.50
CA HIS A 14 -10.39 8.98 9.56
C HIS A 14 -11.32 8.98 10.78
N SER A 15 -11.86 10.14 11.14
CA SER A 15 -12.73 10.28 12.32
C SER A 15 -14.15 9.74 12.09
N PRO A 16 -14.89 10.09 11.01
CA PRO A 16 -16.25 9.59 10.81
C PRO A 16 -16.32 8.13 10.34
N LEU A 17 -15.25 7.58 9.77
CA LEU A 17 -15.25 6.27 9.14
C LEU A 17 -15.61 5.12 10.10
N PRO A 18 -15.06 5.01 11.33
CA PRO A 18 -15.42 3.95 12.27
C PRO A 18 -16.90 3.99 12.70
N HIS A 19 -17.47 5.18 12.87
CA HIS A 19 -18.88 5.35 13.20
C HIS A 19 -19.80 4.93 12.04
N TRP A 20 -19.42 5.23 10.79
CA TRP A 20 -20.16 4.81 9.60
C TRP A 20 -20.15 3.28 9.40
N LEU A 21 -19.09 2.62 9.86
CA LEU A 21 -18.98 1.17 9.80
C LEU A 21 -19.63 0.45 10.98
N GLY A 22 -20.29 1.19 11.90
CA GLY A 22 -21.01 0.60 13.03
C GLY A 22 -20.10 0.18 14.19
N GLY A 23 -18.88 0.70 14.27
CA GLY A 23 -17.99 0.47 15.39
C GLY A 23 -18.50 1.13 16.67
N GLY A 24 -18.52 0.39 17.79
CA GLY A 24 -18.80 0.97 19.10
C GLY A 24 -17.72 1.98 19.53
N ASP A 25 -18.08 2.91 20.42
CA ASP A 25 -17.23 4.04 20.81
C ASP A 25 -15.84 3.60 21.31
N ASP A 26 -15.73 2.49 22.03
CA ASP A 26 -14.46 1.95 22.54
C ASP A 26 -13.49 1.48 21.43
N ILE A 27 -14.04 1.09 20.28
CA ILE A 27 -13.29 0.59 19.14
C ILE A 27 -13.03 1.72 18.14
N ALA A 28 -13.93 2.69 18.07
CA ALA A 28 -13.89 3.78 17.09
C ALA A 28 -12.62 4.63 17.23
N ASP A 29 -12.20 4.97 18.44
CA ASP A 29 -10.99 5.76 18.69
C ASP A 29 -9.71 5.04 18.25
N LYS A 30 -9.60 3.76 18.59
CA LYS A 30 -8.43 2.94 18.20
C LYS A 30 -8.38 2.70 16.69
N SER A 31 -9.54 2.48 16.06
CA SER A 31 -9.67 2.30 14.62
C SER A 31 -9.37 3.59 13.87
N SER A 32 -9.81 4.73 14.38
CA SER A 32 -9.53 6.06 13.83
C SER A 32 -8.02 6.35 13.85
N ALA A 33 -7.35 6.11 14.98
CA ALA A 33 -5.90 6.27 15.09
C ALA A 33 -5.13 5.32 14.14
N TYR A 34 -5.53 4.06 14.07
CA TYR A 34 -4.98 3.10 13.10
C TYR A 34 -5.10 3.60 11.66
N PHE A 35 -6.32 4.02 11.28
CA PHE A 35 -6.60 4.48 9.93
C PHE A 35 -5.84 5.76 9.57
N LEU A 36 -5.67 6.67 10.53
CA LEU A 36 -4.88 7.89 10.36
C LEU A 36 -3.41 7.57 10.06
N VAL A 37 -2.78 6.72 10.87
CA VAL A 37 -1.39 6.29 10.66
C VAL A 37 -1.24 5.62 9.31
N TYR A 38 -2.16 4.71 8.95
CA TYR A 38 -2.14 4.02 7.68
C TYR A 38 -2.32 4.98 6.49
N SER A 39 -3.20 5.97 6.61
CA SER A 39 -3.42 7.00 5.58
C SER A 39 -2.17 7.85 5.33
N LEU A 40 -1.43 8.20 6.38
CA LEU A 40 -0.18 8.95 6.27
C LEU A 40 0.92 8.15 5.56
N VAL A 41 0.90 6.84 5.67
CA VAL A 41 1.89 5.95 5.06
C VAL A 41 1.54 5.57 3.62
N LEU A 42 0.32 5.76 3.18
CA LEU A 42 -0.11 5.44 1.80
C LEU A 42 0.85 5.91 0.70
N PRO A 43 1.44 7.11 0.74
CA PRO A 43 2.42 7.52 -0.26
C PRO A 43 3.62 6.58 -0.35
N PHE A 44 4.13 6.09 0.77
CA PHE A 44 5.27 5.16 0.82
C PHE A 44 4.87 3.76 0.32
N VAL A 45 3.67 3.30 0.67
CA VAL A 45 3.09 2.05 0.15
C VAL A 45 3.01 2.11 -1.38
N TYR A 46 2.49 3.21 -1.94
CA TYR A 46 2.44 3.41 -3.39
C TYR A 46 3.82 3.50 -4.02
N LEU A 47 4.77 4.19 -3.41
CA LEU A 47 6.16 4.24 -3.89
C LEU A 47 6.79 2.85 -3.95
N TYR A 48 6.58 2.03 -2.92
CA TYR A 48 7.05 0.65 -2.90
C TYR A 48 6.45 -0.18 -4.05
N HIS A 49 5.14 -0.13 -4.24
CA HIS A 49 4.47 -0.88 -5.30
C HIS A 49 4.85 -0.39 -6.70
N MET A 50 4.90 0.92 -6.92
CA MET A 50 5.29 1.51 -8.21
C MET A 50 6.72 1.15 -8.57
N SER A 51 7.67 1.32 -7.66
CA SER A 51 9.08 0.97 -7.91
C SER A 51 9.25 -0.54 -8.15
N GLY A 52 8.53 -1.38 -7.41
CA GLY A 52 8.53 -2.82 -7.63
C GLY A 52 7.96 -3.23 -9.00
N MET A 53 6.87 -2.60 -9.43
CA MET A 53 6.30 -2.83 -10.77
C MET A 53 7.23 -2.35 -11.88
N MET A 54 7.90 -1.21 -11.72
CA MET A 54 8.89 -0.71 -12.67
C MET A 54 10.06 -1.69 -12.83
N LEU A 55 10.57 -2.24 -11.73
CA LEU A 55 11.65 -3.23 -11.76
C LEU A 55 11.21 -4.53 -12.46
N LYS A 56 10.00 -5.01 -12.18
CA LYS A 56 9.42 -6.18 -12.86
C LYS A 56 9.23 -5.95 -14.35
N ALA A 57 8.74 -4.78 -14.76
CA ALA A 57 8.60 -4.40 -16.16
C ALA A 57 9.94 -4.31 -16.90
N ALA A 58 11.02 -3.95 -16.20
CA ALA A 58 12.37 -3.96 -16.71
C ALA A 58 13.03 -5.35 -16.73
N GLY A 59 12.30 -6.42 -16.43
CA GLY A 59 12.78 -7.80 -16.40
C GLY A 59 13.54 -8.18 -15.12
N ASN A 60 13.68 -7.27 -14.17
CA ASN A 60 14.30 -7.56 -12.88
C ASN A 60 13.24 -8.03 -11.86
N MET A 61 13.06 -9.33 -11.76
CA MET A 61 12.16 -9.94 -10.77
C MET A 61 12.84 -10.24 -9.44
N HIS A 62 14.15 -10.32 -9.43
CA HIS A 62 14.92 -10.72 -8.25
C HIS A 62 14.88 -9.64 -7.15
N THR A 63 15.11 -8.38 -7.52
CA THR A 63 15.11 -7.26 -6.57
C THR A 63 13.76 -7.07 -5.85
N PRO A 64 12.61 -6.96 -6.56
CA PRO A 64 11.32 -6.82 -5.90
C PRO A 64 10.96 -8.00 -4.99
N SER A 65 11.42 -9.21 -5.35
CA SER A 65 11.19 -10.41 -4.53
C SER A 65 11.96 -10.35 -3.21
N ILE A 66 13.23 -9.95 -3.24
CA ILE A 66 14.02 -9.74 -2.02
C ILE A 66 13.41 -8.64 -1.16
N MET A 67 13.02 -7.51 -1.77
CA MET A 67 12.40 -6.40 -1.04
C MET A 67 11.05 -6.80 -0.40
N ALA A 68 10.29 -7.72 -1.04
CA ALA A 68 9.07 -8.27 -0.46
C ALA A 68 9.35 -9.14 0.77
N ILE A 69 10.41 -9.93 0.77
CA ILE A 69 10.83 -10.70 1.93
C ILE A 69 11.30 -9.76 3.06
N LEU A 70 12.11 -8.76 2.72
CA LEU A 70 12.63 -7.81 3.69
C LEU A 70 11.51 -7.00 4.36
N ILE A 71 10.51 -6.53 3.59
CA ILE A 71 9.38 -5.78 4.17
C ILE A 71 8.58 -6.67 5.13
N CYS A 72 8.37 -7.93 4.79
CA CYS A 72 7.68 -8.89 5.66
C CYS A 72 8.45 -9.12 6.96
N LEU A 73 9.77 -9.32 6.90
CA LEU A 73 10.61 -9.48 8.08
C LEU A 73 10.62 -8.22 8.96
N CYS A 74 10.78 -7.05 8.35
CA CYS A 74 10.72 -5.76 9.07
C CYS A 74 9.35 -5.56 9.73
N ASP A 75 8.27 -5.88 9.04
CA ASP A 75 6.91 -5.76 9.57
C ASP A 75 6.71 -6.63 10.81
N VAL A 76 7.14 -7.89 10.77
CA VAL A 76 7.07 -8.80 11.93
C VAL A 76 7.89 -8.27 13.10
N VAL A 77 9.12 -7.81 12.86
CA VAL A 77 10.00 -7.30 13.92
C VAL A 77 9.44 -6.02 14.53
N PHE A 78 9.01 -5.08 13.71
CA PHE A 78 8.45 -3.82 14.21
C PHE A 78 7.12 -4.04 14.93
N ASN A 79 6.23 -4.90 14.41
CA ASN A 79 5.00 -5.26 15.09
C ASN A 79 5.26 -5.89 16.45
N TYR A 80 6.24 -6.79 16.55
CA TYR A 80 6.64 -7.36 17.83
C TYR A 80 7.09 -6.28 18.81
N ILE A 81 7.92 -5.35 18.39
CA ILE A 81 8.43 -4.25 19.25
C ILE A 81 7.28 -3.33 19.69
N PHE A 82 6.44 -2.87 18.77
CA PHE A 82 5.39 -1.90 19.08
C PHE A 82 4.23 -2.51 19.88
N ILE A 83 3.88 -3.76 19.61
CA ILE A 83 2.75 -4.41 20.30
C ILE A 83 3.19 -4.95 21.66
N TYR A 84 4.31 -5.69 21.73
CA TYR A 84 4.71 -6.41 22.94
C TYR A 84 5.66 -5.62 23.84
N VAL A 85 6.62 -4.90 23.29
CA VAL A 85 7.60 -4.15 24.09
C VAL A 85 7.04 -2.79 24.51
N LEU A 86 6.42 -2.06 23.58
CA LEU A 86 5.86 -0.73 23.83
C LEU A 86 4.39 -0.74 24.28
N HIS A 87 3.73 -1.91 24.27
CA HIS A 87 2.33 -2.11 24.67
C HIS A 87 1.32 -1.18 23.98
N MET A 88 1.60 -0.77 22.73
CA MET A 88 0.74 0.15 21.96
C MET A 88 -0.50 -0.51 21.37
N GLY A 89 -0.64 -1.85 21.47
CA GLY A 89 -1.80 -2.58 20.97
C GLY A 89 -2.01 -2.41 19.45
N VAL A 90 -3.26 -2.15 19.05
CA VAL A 90 -3.67 -2.01 17.63
C VAL A 90 -2.96 -0.87 16.92
N VAL A 91 -2.74 0.25 17.60
CA VAL A 91 -2.04 1.41 17.03
C VAL A 91 -0.57 1.07 16.80
N GLY A 92 0.02 0.24 17.66
CA GLY A 92 1.39 -0.27 17.49
C GLY A 92 1.55 -1.08 16.20
N ALA A 93 0.56 -1.90 15.84
CA ALA A 93 0.57 -2.62 14.57
C ALA A 93 0.59 -1.67 13.36
N ALA A 94 -0.19 -0.56 13.40
CA ALA A 94 -0.15 0.44 12.35
C ALA A 94 1.23 1.10 12.21
N PHE A 95 1.87 1.45 13.32
CA PHE A 95 3.22 2.03 13.32
C PHE A 95 4.28 1.03 12.84
N GLY A 96 4.16 -0.24 13.20
CA GLY A 96 5.06 -1.30 12.73
C GLY A 96 5.05 -1.43 11.22
N THR A 97 3.86 -1.60 10.66
CA THR A 97 3.66 -1.66 9.20
C THR A 97 4.10 -0.36 8.51
N ALA A 98 3.78 0.80 9.09
CA ALA A 98 4.20 2.10 8.59
C ALA A 98 5.72 2.21 8.44
N LEU A 99 6.45 1.87 9.49
CA LEU A 99 7.92 1.88 9.49
C LEU A 99 8.51 0.88 8.49
N ALA A 100 7.96 -0.32 8.39
CA ALA A 100 8.41 -1.31 7.43
C ALA A 100 8.31 -0.77 5.99
N TYR A 101 7.19 -0.14 5.63
CA TYR A 101 7.04 0.48 4.30
C TYR A 101 7.97 1.65 4.07
N VAL A 102 8.15 2.55 5.06
CA VAL A 102 9.08 3.67 4.95
C VAL A 102 10.52 3.18 4.75
N CYS A 103 10.96 2.21 5.55
CA CYS A 103 12.33 1.68 5.48
C CYS A 103 12.63 0.99 4.13
N ILE A 104 11.67 0.27 3.55
CA ILE A 104 11.92 -0.52 2.34
C ILE A 104 11.54 0.23 1.06
N SER A 105 10.61 1.17 1.09
CA SER A 105 10.21 1.93 -0.10
C SER A 105 11.34 2.78 -0.66
N LEU A 106 12.15 3.41 0.20
CA LEU A 106 13.25 4.27 -0.21
C LEU A 106 14.38 3.50 -0.94
N PRO A 107 14.94 2.40 -0.41
CA PRO A 107 15.91 1.58 -1.13
C PRO A 107 15.35 0.99 -2.42
N ASN A 108 14.09 0.55 -2.43
CA ASN A 108 13.44 0.00 -3.62
C ASN A 108 13.30 1.05 -4.72
N LEU A 109 12.90 2.27 -4.37
CA LEU A 109 12.83 3.40 -5.29
C LEU A 109 14.23 3.79 -5.81
N TRP A 110 15.22 3.86 -4.92
CA TRP A 110 16.60 4.19 -5.30
C TRP A 110 17.16 3.18 -6.31
N GLN A 111 16.90 1.90 -6.09
CA GLN A 111 17.33 0.83 -6.97
C GLN A 111 16.61 0.89 -8.33
N ALA A 112 15.31 1.22 -8.34
CA ALA A 112 14.55 1.43 -9.58
C ALA A 112 15.07 2.64 -10.37
N ALA A 113 15.38 3.75 -9.69
CA ALA A 113 15.75 5.01 -10.33
C ALA A 113 17.22 5.09 -10.75
N CYS A 114 18.13 4.50 -9.97
CA CYS A 114 19.57 4.74 -10.13
C CYS A 114 20.37 3.51 -10.61
N HIS A 115 19.93 2.30 -10.27
CA HIS A 115 20.73 1.10 -10.53
C HIS A 115 20.24 0.29 -11.74
N ASN A 116 19.08 0.61 -12.30
CA ASN A 116 18.55 -0.09 -13.45
C ASN A 116 18.93 0.67 -14.74
N LYS A 117 19.74 0.05 -15.60
CA LYS A 117 20.20 0.63 -16.88
C LYS A 117 19.06 0.95 -17.85
N ILE A 118 17.93 0.25 -17.71
CA ILE A 118 16.75 0.40 -18.58
C ILE A 118 15.84 1.54 -18.09
N LEU A 119 15.77 1.75 -16.76
CA LEU A 119 14.89 2.72 -16.12
C LEU A 119 15.62 4.01 -15.69
N ASN A 120 16.71 4.37 -16.38
CA ASN A 120 17.52 5.53 -16.02
C ASN A 120 16.73 6.83 -16.22
N LEU A 121 15.87 7.16 -15.23
CA LEU A 121 15.01 8.34 -15.20
C LEU A 121 15.78 9.67 -15.32
N ARG A 122 17.10 9.62 -15.19
CA ARG A 122 17.98 10.79 -15.23
C ARG A 122 18.30 11.24 -16.65
N GLN A 123 18.07 10.41 -17.66
CA GLN A 123 18.45 10.70 -19.06
C GLN A 123 17.29 11.03 -19.99
N ASP A 124 16.08 10.68 -19.65
CA ASP A 124 14.93 10.91 -20.53
C ASP A 124 14.27 12.27 -20.28
N LYS A 125 14.36 13.14 -21.28
CA LYS A 125 13.54 14.36 -21.35
C LYS A 125 12.10 13.95 -21.60
N ILE A 126 11.25 14.07 -20.56
CA ILE A 126 9.82 13.80 -20.65
C ILE A 126 9.20 14.72 -21.73
N ARG A 127 8.88 14.17 -22.88
CA ARG A 127 8.08 14.84 -23.90
C ARG A 127 6.61 14.80 -23.53
N PHE A 128 6.06 15.92 -23.17
CA PHE A 128 4.67 16.05 -22.71
C PHE A 128 3.61 15.54 -23.72
N SER A 129 3.94 15.52 -25.01
CA SER A 129 3.05 14.98 -26.06
C SER A 129 2.77 13.47 -25.94
N TRP A 130 3.70 12.71 -25.34
CA TRP A 130 3.55 11.27 -25.18
C TRP A 130 2.74 10.88 -23.94
N VAL A 131 2.64 11.78 -22.97
CA VAL A 131 1.92 11.55 -21.70
C VAL A 131 0.46 11.21 -21.96
N ARG A 132 -0.20 11.85 -22.91
CA ARG A 132 -1.61 11.62 -23.24
C ARG A 132 -1.87 10.20 -23.76
N GLU A 133 -0.98 9.71 -24.60
CA GLU A 133 -1.09 8.36 -25.17
C GLU A 133 -0.82 7.28 -24.11
N TYR A 134 0.20 7.49 -23.29
CA TYR A 134 0.51 6.60 -22.15
C TYR A 134 -0.62 6.56 -21.12
N VAL A 135 -1.19 7.70 -20.78
CA VAL A 135 -2.34 7.78 -19.86
C VAL A 135 -3.54 7.04 -20.44
N ARG A 136 -3.86 7.22 -21.71
CA ARG A 136 -4.96 6.50 -22.38
C ARG A 136 -4.74 4.99 -22.37
N ASN A 137 -3.52 4.53 -22.65
CA ASN A 137 -3.17 3.12 -22.65
C ASN A 137 -3.18 2.55 -21.22
N ALA A 138 -2.69 3.30 -20.24
CA ALA A 138 -2.75 2.94 -18.83
C ALA A 138 -4.20 2.73 -18.38
N PHE A 139 -5.12 3.65 -18.72
CA PHE A 139 -6.54 3.48 -18.39
C PHE A 139 -7.16 2.25 -19.04
N LYS A 140 -6.83 1.96 -20.30
CA LYS A 140 -7.31 0.75 -21.00
C LYS A 140 -6.94 -0.55 -20.28
N ILE A 141 -5.76 -0.59 -19.68
CA ILE A 141 -5.26 -1.78 -18.95
C ILE A 141 -5.76 -1.77 -17.51
N SER A 142 -5.80 -0.60 -16.87
CA SER A 142 -6.13 -0.49 -15.44
C SER A 142 -7.60 -0.73 -15.15
N ILE A 143 -8.52 -0.36 -16.05
CA ILE A 143 -9.97 -0.57 -15.85
C ILE A 143 -10.32 -2.06 -15.74
N PRO A 144 -9.93 -2.95 -16.66
CA PRO A 144 -10.18 -4.38 -16.51
C PRO A 144 -9.55 -4.99 -15.25
N LEU A 145 -8.32 -4.58 -14.93
CA LEU A 145 -7.63 -5.01 -13.71
C LEU A 145 -8.33 -4.56 -12.43
N ALA A 146 -8.85 -3.33 -12.41
CA ALA A 146 -9.63 -2.83 -11.28
C ALA A 146 -10.92 -3.62 -11.09
N ILE A 147 -11.65 -3.92 -12.17
CA ILE A 147 -12.85 -4.75 -12.13
C ILE A 147 -12.50 -6.16 -11.62
N GLN A 148 -11.43 -6.76 -12.12
CA GLN A 148 -10.95 -8.07 -11.66
C GLN A 148 -10.65 -8.06 -10.16
N ASN A 149 -9.94 -7.05 -9.65
CA ASN A 149 -9.62 -6.93 -8.23
C ASN A 149 -10.88 -6.74 -7.37
N ILE A 150 -11.85 -5.96 -7.82
CA ILE A 150 -13.14 -5.79 -7.14
C ILE A 150 -13.90 -7.12 -7.07
N LEU A 151 -13.96 -7.87 -8.17
CA LEU A 151 -14.62 -9.17 -8.19
C LEU A 151 -13.93 -10.19 -7.27
N MET A 152 -12.58 -10.22 -7.27
CA MET A 152 -11.80 -11.08 -6.39
C MET A 152 -12.02 -10.74 -4.91
N SER A 153 -11.99 -9.45 -4.58
CA SER A 153 -12.26 -9.00 -3.20
C SER A 153 -13.69 -9.30 -2.77
N GLY A 154 -14.66 -9.09 -3.65
CA GLY A 154 -16.05 -9.46 -3.42
C GLY A 154 -16.24 -10.96 -3.17
N ALA A 155 -15.59 -11.80 -3.99
CA ALA A 155 -15.61 -13.24 -3.81
C ALA A 155 -14.99 -13.68 -2.47
N GLN A 156 -13.91 -13.04 -2.04
CA GLN A 156 -13.30 -13.30 -0.72
C GLN A 156 -14.24 -12.96 0.42
N ILE A 157 -14.92 -11.82 0.36
CA ILE A 157 -15.91 -11.41 1.38
C ILE A 157 -17.05 -12.43 1.45
N VAL A 158 -17.60 -12.83 0.31
CA VAL A 158 -18.69 -13.82 0.25
C VAL A 158 -18.22 -15.17 0.81
N SER A 159 -17.02 -15.63 0.45
CA SER A 159 -16.45 -16.86 1.00
C SER A 159 -16.29 -16.80 2.51
N THR A 160 -15.79 -15.68 3.05
CA THR A 160 -15.61 -15.51 4.49
C THR A 160 -16.94 -15.51 5.22
N LEU A 161 -17.95 -14.80 4.70
CA LEU A 161 -19.30 -14.79 5.27
C LEU A 161 -19.96 -16.17 5.22
N SER A 162 -19.78 -16.91 4.11
CA SER A 162 -20.28 -18.28 3.99
C SER A 162 -19.64 -19.23 5.00
N LEU A 163 -18.32 -19.11 5.23
CA LEU A 163 -17.61 -19.91 6.23
C LEU A 163 -18.10 -19.61 7.66
N ILE A 164 -18.35 -18.35 7.98
CA ILE A 164 -18.89 -17.96 9.29
C ILE A 164 -20.28 -18.57 9.48
N HIS A 165 -21.13 -18.54 8.46
CA HIS A 165 -22.50 -19.07 8.54
C HIS A 165 -22.58 -20.61 8.60
N ILE A 166 -21.54 -21.31 8.14
CA ILE A 166 -21.45 -22.78 8.24
C ILE A 166 -20.91 -23.22 9.62
N SER A 167 -20.20 -22.32 10.32
CA SER A 167 -19.62 -22.61 11.64
C SER A 167 -20.56 -22.34 12.83
N GLU A 168 -21.75 -21.75 12.60
CA GLU A 168 -22.85 -21.62 13.57
C GLU A 168 -23.81 -22.81 13.46
#